data_4c8b3bc533beacfa289eefe9827e7f05
#
_entry.id   4c8b3bc533beacfa289eefe9827e7f05
#
_cell.length_a   1.000
_cell.length_b   1.000
_cell.length_c   1.000
_cell.angle_alpha   90.00
_cell.angle_beta   90.00
_cell.angle_gamma   90.00
#
_symmetry.space_group_name_H-M   'P 1'
#
loop_
_entity.id
_entity.type
_entity.pdbx_description
1 polymer ?
#
loop_
_entity_poly.entity_id
_entity_poly.type
_entity_poly.pdbx_seq_one_letter_code
_entity_poly.pdbx_strand_id
1 'polypeptide(L)'
;MSGGDSPAPRVLLGVSGGIAAYKAAEVVRLLVDRGASVRVLMTPAAQRFITPLTLSVLSKSPVVADLWDPASGAVDHIELARWGEVLAVAPATADVLAKMARGIGDEALSTYALAHRRAIVVAPAMNTWMWAHPATQENVRILRGR
;
A
#
# COMPACT_ATOMS: atom_id res chain seq x y z
N MET A 1 -28.40 22.02 12.26
CA MET A 1 -27.40 20.95 12.49
C MET A 1 -26.32 21.06 11.45
N SER A 2 -25.24 21.69 11.80
CA SER A 2 -24.04 21.71 10.96
C SER A 2 -23.35 20.37 11.16
N GLY A 3 -23.64 19.40 10.29
CA GLY A 3 -22.77 18.26 10.13
C GLY A 3 -21.42 18.80 9.67
N GLY A 4 -20.45 18.82 10.57
CA GLY A 4 -19.09 19.21 10.22
C GLY A 4 -18.62 18.32 9.09
N ASP A 5 -18.41 18.91 7.94
CA ASP A 5 -17.81 18.27 6.78
C ASP A 5 -16.35 18.01 7.13
N SER A 6 -16.11 16.94 7.89
CA SER A 6 -14.74 16.45 8.08
C SER A 6 -14.22 16.05 6.72
N PRO A 7 -13.05 16.53 6.30
CA PRO A 7 -12.51 16.17 5.01
C PRO A 7 -12.39 14.64 4.87
N ALA A 8 -12.64 14.12 3.68
CA ALA A 8 -12.56 12.69 3.40
C ALA A 8 -11.20 12.13 3.83
N PRO A 9 -11.15 11.02 4.58
CA PRO A 9 -9.89 10.38 4.95
C PRO A 9 -9.08 10.02 3.69
N ARG A 10 -7.78 10.26 3.73
CA ARG A 10 -6.88 10.00 2.60
C ARG A 10 -6.03 8.78 2.88
N VAL A 11 -6.30 7.71 2.16
CA VAL A 11 -5.66 6.42 2.33
C VAL A 11 -4.74 6.11 1.15
N LEU A 12 -3.47 5.83 1.44
CA LEU A 12 -2.57 5.17 0.51
C LEU A 12 -2.71 3.66 0.73
N LEU A 13 -3.08 2.93 -0.31
CA LEU A 13 -3.15 1.47 -0.27
C LEU A 13 -1.99 0.89 -1.06
N GLY A 14 -1.08 0.22 -0.38
CA GLY A 14 0.00 -0.55 -0.99
C GLY A 14 -0.42 -1.99 -1.21
N VAL A 15 -0.30 -2.48 -2.44
CA VAL A 15 -0.65 -3.85 -2.83
C VAL A 15 0.60 -4.58 -3.24
N SER A 16 0.96 -5.62 -2.49
CA SER A 16 2.11 -6.47 -2.80
C SER A 16 1.70 -7.79 -3.47
N GLY A 17 2.67 -8.50 -4.04
CA GLY A 17 2.44 -9.62 -4.93
C GLY A 17 2.25 -10.95 -4.23
N GLY A 18 1.00 -11.30 -3.96
CA GLY A 18 0.59 -12.60 -3.46
C GLY A 18 -0.82 -12.92 -3.91
N ILE A 19 -1.26 -14.16 -3.70
CA ILE A 19 -2.61 -14.58 -4.10
C ILE A 19 -3.70 -13.69 -3.47
N ALA A 20 -3.49 -13.20 -2.26
CA ALA A 20 -4.45 -12.33 -1.59
C ALA A 20 -4.58 -10.93 -2.24
N ALA A 21 -3.75 -10.59 -3.23
CA ALA A 21 -3.84 -9.31 -3.94
C ALA A 21 -5.20 -9.07 -4.59
N TYR A 22 -5.94 -10.13 -4.98
CA TYR A 22 -7.28 -9.98 -5.54
C TYR A 22 -8.25 -9.30 -4.58
N LYS A 23 -8.05 -9.44 -3.28
CA LYS A 23 -8.89 -8.80 -2.25
C LYS A 23 -8.69 -7.29 -2.17
N ALA A 24 -7.59 -6.77 -2.72
CA ALA A 24 -7.34 -5.34 -2.75
C ALA A 24 -8.46 -4.58 -3.49
N ALA A 25 -9.03 -5.16 -4.53
CA ALA A 25 -10.16 -4.58 -5.23
C ALA A 25 -11.35 -4.33 -4.31
N GLU A 26 -11.67 -5.30 -3.45
CA GLU A 26 -12.74 -5.14 -2.47
C GLU A 26 -12.39 -4.14 -1.37
N VAL A 27 -11.15 -4.13 -0.91
CA VAL A 27 -10.67 -3.14 0.08
C VAL A 27 -10.82 -1.73 -0.46
N VAL A 28 -10.40 -1.47 -1.70
CA VAL A 28 -10.57 -0.16 -2.34
C VAL A 28 -12.04 0.23 -2.39
N ARG A 29 -12.90 -0.68 -2.87
CA ARG A 29 -14.34 -0.43 -2.97
C ARG A 29 -14.95 -0.07 -1.62
N LEU A 30 -14.63 -0.85 -0.59
CA LEU A 30 -15.15 -0.62 0.77
C LEU A 30 -14.68 0.72 1.36
N LEU A 31 -13.42 1.10 1.12
CA LEU A 31 -12.89 2.38 1.58
C LEU A 31 -13.60 3.55 0.87
N VAL A 32 -13.74 3.46 -0.45
CA VAL A 32 -14.44 4.50 -1.24
C VAL A 32 -15.91 4.61 -0.83
N ASP A 33 -16.59 3.48 -0.63
CA ASP A 33 -17.99 3.47 -0.19
C ASP A 33 -18.18 4.10 1.20
N ARG A 34 -17.13 4.08 2.04
CA ARG A 34 -17.11 4.75 3.33
C ARG A 34 -16.63 6.21 3.29
N GLY A 35 -16.46 6.75 2.11
CA GLY A 35 -16.12 8.15 1.90
C GLY A 35 -14.62 8.46 1.93
N ALA A 36 -13.75 7.45 1.91
CA ALA A 36 -12.31 7.70 1.83
C ALA A 36 -11.86 8.06 0.41
N SER A 37 -10.87 8.94 0.30
CA SER A 37 -10.09 9.11 -0.92
C SER A 37 -8.95 8.11 -0.91
N VAL A 38 -8.87 7.27 -1.93
CA VAL A 38 -7.89 6.18 -2.01
C VAL A 38 -6.96 6.38 -3.19
N ARG A 39 -5.66 6.29 -2.95
CA ARG A 39 -4.64 6.16 -3.99
C ARG A 39 -3.89 4.87 -3.80
N VAL A 40 -3.60 4.17 -4.87
CA VAL A 40 -3.03 2.82 -4.83
C VAL A 40 -1.60 2.82 -5.33
N LEU A 41 -0.75 2.12 -4.59
CA LEU A 41 0.64 1.80 -4.95
C LEU A 41 0.72 0.29 -5.16
N MET A 42 1.35 -0.14 -6.25
CA MET A 42 1.54 -1.56 -6.53
C MET A 42 3.01 -1.91 -6.66
N THR A 43 3.38 -3.05 -6.08
CA THR A 43 4.68 -3.65 -6.42
C THR A 43 4.64 -4.24 -7.82
N PRO A 44 5.77 -4.41 -8.50
CA PRO A 44 5.80 -5.11 -9.79
C PRO A 44 5.16 -6.51 -9.71
N ALA A 45 5.43 -7.25 -8.64
CA ALA A 45 4.85 -8.58 -8.45
C ALA A 45 3.32 -8.57 -8.27
N ALA A 46 2.75 -7.53 -7.69
CA ALA A 46 1.30 -7.40 -7.52
C ALA A 46 0.57 -7.39 -8.87
N GLN A 47 1.17 -6.81 -9.89
CA GLN A 47 0.60 -6.71 -11.23
C GLN A 47 0.45 -8.08 -11.93
N ARG A 48 1.07 -9.11 -11.40
CA ARG A 48 0.89 -10.49 -11.89
C ARG A 48 -0.39 -11.13 -11.37
N PHE A 49 -1.02 -10.56 -10.36
CA PHE A 49 -2.23 -11.07 -9.72
C PHE A 49 -3.45 -10.19 -9.99
N ILE A 50 -3.26 -8.89 -10.09
CA ILE A 50 -4.31 -7.91 -10.36
C ILE A 50 -3.73 -6.76 -11.19
N THR A 51 -4.53 -6.19 -12.07
CA THR A 51 -4.03 -5.12 -12.95
C THR A 51 -4.17 -3.74 -12.30
N PRO A 52 -3.26 -2.80 -12.63
CA PRO A 52 -3.43 -1.40 -12.25
C PRO A 52 -4.75 -0.80 -12.72
N LEU A 53 -5.23 -1.21 -13.89
CA LEU A 53 -6.50 -0.73 -14.44
C LEU A 53 -7.66 -1.01 -13.49
N THR A 54 -7.77 -2.23 -12.97
CA THR A 54 -8.85 -2.58 -12.02
C THR A 54 -8.85 -1.64 -10.82
N LEU A 55 -7.69 -1.43 -10.22
CA LEU A 55 -7.57 -0.60 -9.02
C LEU A 55 -7.75 0.89 -9.31
N SER A 56 -7.35 1.37 -10.49
CA SER A 56 -7.56 2.77 -10.89
C SER A 56 -9.05 3.08 -11.11
N VAL A 57 -9.78 2.16 -11.71
CA VAL A 57 -11.23 2.31 -11.89
C VAL A 57 -11.96 2.36 -10.55
N LEU A 58 -11.63 1.46 -9.64
CA LEU A 58 -12.28 1.37 -8.32
C LEU A 58 -11.93 2.53 -7.41
N SER A 59 -10.68 2.98 -7.40
CA SER A 59 -10.22 4.11 -6.58
C SER A 59 -10.54 5.47 -7.19
N LYS A 60 -10.90 5.50 -8.47
CA LYS A 60 -11.11 6.73 -9.26
C LYS A 60 -9.86 7.62 -9.30
N SER A 61 -8.69 7.02 -9.19
CA SER A 61 -7.40 7.70 -9.18
C SER A 61 -6.34 6.89 -9.91
N PRO A 62 -5.33 7.53 -10.53
CA PRO A 62 -4.21 6.81 -11.12
C PRO A 62 -3.50 5.92 -10.09
N VAL A 63 -3.08 4.73 -10.52
CA VAL A 63 -2.29 3.81 -9.72
C VAL A 63 -0.81 4.07 -9.97
N VAL A 64 -0.01 4.13 -8.90
CA VAL A 64 1.44 4.20 -9.00
C VAL A 64 1.98 2.78 -9.00
N ALA A 65 2.41 2.32 -10.17
CA ALA A 65 2.93 0.95 -10.36
C ALA A 65 4.42 0.93 -10.73
N ASP A 66 4.95 2.05 -11.21
CA ASP A 66 6.34 2.19 -11.60
C ASP A 66 6.83 3.60 -11.26
N LEU A 67 7.92 3.68 -10.48
CA LEU A 67 8.56 4.96 -10.14
C LEU A 67 9.18 5.67 -11.36
N TRP A 68 9.49 4.91 -12.40
CA TRP A 68 10.25 5.37 -13.53
C TRP A 68 9.39 5.67 -14.77
N ASP A 69 8.08 5.41 -14.67
CA ASP A 69 7.15 5.66 -15.77
C ASP A 69 6.73 7.14 -15.79
N PRO A 70 7.21 7.92 -16.80
CA PRO A 70 6.83 9.32 -16.93
C PRO A 70 5.34 9.49 -17.27
N ALA A 71 4.68 8.45 -17.83
CA ALA A 71 3.27 8.50 -18.18
C ALA A 71 2.35 8.35 -16.94
N SER A 72 2.84 7.81 -15.84
CA SER A 72 2.11 7.76 -14.57
C SER A 72 1.98 9.15 -13.92
N GLY A 73 2.40 10.22 -14.64
CA GLY A 73 2.53 11.55 -14.12
C GLY A 73 3.47 11.53 -12.93
N ALA A 74 4.68 12.05 -13.10
CA ALA A 74 5.69 12.07 -12.03
C ALA A 74 5.12 12.75 -10.79
N VAL A 75 4.23 12.03 -10.10
CA VAL A 75 3.80 12.42 -8.76
C VAL A 75 5.02 12.26 -7.90
N ASP A 76 5.57 13.37 -7.46
CA ASP A 76 6.64 13.37 -6.48
C ASP A 76 6.25 12.40 -5.35
N HIS A 77 7.04 11.33 -5.17
CA HIS A 77 6.77 10.33 -4.14
C HIS A 77 6.67 10.97 -2.74
N ILE A 78 7.38 12.07 -2.50
CA ILE A 78 7.30 12.82 -1.25
C ILE A 78 5.94 13.51 -1.13
N GLU A 79 5.44 14.12 -2.20
CA GLU A 79 4.13 14.77 -2.22
C GLU A 79 2.99 13.77 -1.96
N LEU A 80 3.03 12.62 -2.62
CA LEU A 80 2.03 11.57 -2.39
C LEU A 80 2.13 10.99 -0.96
N ALA A 81 3.34 10.79 -0.45
CA ALA A 81 3.54 10.33 0.92
C ALA A 81 3.00 11.34 1.96
N ARG A 82 3.08 12.63 1.67
CA ARG A 82 2.48 13.69 2.51
C ARG A 82 0.96 13.74 2.37
N TRP A 83 0.43 13.43 1.20
CA TRP A 83 -1.01 13.45 0.95
C TRP A 83 -1.74 12.42 1.81
N GLY A 84 -1.20 11.22 1.95
CA GLY A 84 -1.84 10.13 2.69
C GLY A 84 -1.79 10.33 4.21
N GLU A 85 -2.90 10.16 4.86
CA GLU A 85 -2.99 10.18 6.33
C GLU A 85 -2.60 8.82 6.93
N VAL A 86 -2.82 7.75 6.18
CA VAL A 86 -2.43 6.40 6.53
C VAL A 86 -1.93 5.67 5.28
N LEU A 87 -0.89 4.87 5.45
CA LEU A 87 -0.46 3.88 4.48
C LEU A 87 -0.93 2.51 4.96
N ALA A 88 -1.83 1.89 4.21
CA ALA A 88 -2.24 0.52 4.44
C ALA A 88 -1.57 -0.40 3.42
N VAL A 89 -0.81 -1.39 3.88
CA VAL A 89 -0.19 -2.39 3.00
C VAL A 89 -0.99 -3.68 3.12
N ALA A 90 -1.80 -3.95 2.13
CA ALA A 90 -2.76 -5.06 2.12
C ALA A 90 -2.96 -5.62 0.69
N PRO A 91 -2.50 -6.83 0.40
CA PRO A 91 -1.75 -7.72 1.30
C PRO A 91 -0.29 -7.26 1.49
N ALA A 92 0.29 -7.61 2.62
CA ALA A 92 1.71 -7.45 2.88
C ALA A 92 2.41 -8.82 2.84
N THR A 93 3.19 -9.06 1.80
CA THR A 93 3.97 -10.29 1.66
C THR A 93 5.19 -10.28 2.59
N ALA A 94 5.79 -11.46 2.80
CA ALA A 94 7.05 -11.54 3.53
C ALA A 94 8.14 -10.67 2.91
N ASP A 95 8.20 -10.59 1.59
CA ASP A 95 9.13 -9.73 0.85
C ASP A 95 8.96 -8.27 1.19
N VAL A 96 7.73 -7.74 1.10
CA VAL A 96 7.48 -6.32 1.38
C VAL A 96 7.69 -5.99 2.86
N LEU A 97 7.35 -6.89 3.77
CA LEU A 97 7.63 -6.71 5.19
C LEU A 97 9.13 -6.61 5.46
N ALA A 98 9.93 -7.47 4.81
CA ALA A 98 11.39 -7.45 4.92
C ALA A 98 11.96 -6.13 4.38
N LYS A 99 11.51 -5.67 3.23
CA LYS A 99 11.95 -4.40 2.64
C LYS A 99 11.64 -3.22 3.56
N MET A 100 10.42 -3.16 4.08
CA MET A 100 10.02 -2.11 5.02
C MET A 100 10.84 -2.14 6.30
N ALA A 101 11.10 -3.33 6.86
CA ALA A 101 11.87 -3.50 8.09
C ALA A 101 13.34 -3.11 7.92
N ARG A 102 13.90 -3.31 6.73
CA ARG A 102 15.32 -3.08 6.43
C ARG A 102 15.59 -1.76 5.71
N GLY A 103 14.57 -0.99 5.37
CA GLY A 103 14.74 0.29 4.69
C GLY A 103 15.14 0.15 3.23
N ILE A 104 14.69 -0.89 2.53
CA ILE A 104 14.96 -1.10 1.11
C ILE A 104 13.85 -0.43 0.30
N GLY A 105 14.22 0.54 -0.52
CA GLY A 105 13.29 1.26 -1.40
C GLY A 105 13.67 1.06 -2.86
N ASP A 106 13.39 -0.13 -3.40
CA ASP A 106 13.78 -0.52 -4.76
C ASP A 106 12.59 -0.55 -5.77
N GLU A 107 11.39 -0.26 -5.29
CA GLU A 107 10.19 -0.15 -6.12
C GLU A 107 9.20 0.84 -5.49
N ALA A 108 8.07 1.10 -6.15
CA ALA A 108 7.16 2.17 -5.77
C ALA A 108 6.70 2.07 -4.31
N LEU A 109 6.14 0.94 -3.90
CA LEU A 109 5.58 0.78 -2.56
C LEU A 109 6.64 0.93 -1.46
N SER A 110 7.76 0.24 -1.58
CA SER A 110 8.82 0.29 -0.57
C SER A 110 9.44 1.68 -0.47
N THR A 111 9.58 2.40 -1.59
CA THR A 111 10.06 3.78 -1.61
C THR A 111 9.08 4.72 -0.90
N TYR A 112 7.79 4.62 -1.19
CA TYR A 112 6.77 5.42 -0.52
C TYR A 112 6.68 5.11 0.97
N ALA A 113 6.83 3.86 1.36
CA ALA A 113 6.84 3.47 2.77
C ALA A 113 7.96 4.17 3.55
N LEU A 114 9.14 4.32 2.95
CA LEU A 114 10.25 5.08 3.54
C LEU A 114 9.94 6.57 3.71
N ALA A 115 9.20 7.15 2.78
CA ALA A 115 8.85 8.57 2.81
C ALA A 115 7.63 8.89 3.70
N HIS A 116 6.82 7.89 4.03
CA HIS A 116 5.60 8.07 4.81
C HIS A 116 5.92 8.28 6.29
N ARG A 117 5.42 9.37 6.87
CA ARG A 117 5.74 9.75 8.25
C ARG A 117 4.57 9.62 9.22
N ARG A 118 3.46 9.08 8.78
CA ARG A 118 2.25 8.90 9.59
C ARG A 118 2.01 7.42 9.82
N ALA A 119 0.83 7.06 10.29
CA ALA A 119 0.50 5.68 10.60
C ALA A 119 0.63 4.75 9.40
N ILE A 120 1.21 3.59 9.63
CA ILE A 120 1.28 2.50 8.66
C ILE A 120 0.57 1.29 9.27
N VAL A 121 -0.36 0.73 8.51
CA VAL A 121 -1.08 -0.50 8.87
C VAL A 121 -0.69 -1.57 7.87
N VAL A 122 -0.32 -2.73 8.34
CA VAL A 122 0.02 -3.86 7.47
C VAL A 122 -0.91 -5.04 7.72
N ALA A 123 -1.34 -5.68 6.65
CA ALA A 123 -2.12 -6.91 6.68
C ALA A 123 -1.30 -8.06 6.08
N PRO A 124 -0.48 -8.75 6.89
CA PRO A 124 0.36 -9.84 6.39
C PRO A 124 -0.49 -10.96 5.79
N ALA A 125 -0.06 -11.46 4.63
CA ALA A 125 -0.68 -12.59 3.97
C ALA A 125 0.39 -13.44 3.31
N MET A 126 0.54 -14.67 3.77
CA MET A 126 1.51 -15.63 3.28
C MET A 126 1.18 -17.03 3.79
N ASN A 127 1.88 -18.00 3.25
CA ASN A 127 1.78 -19.35 3.74
C ASN A 127 2.28 -19.46 5.19
N THR A 128 1.78 -20.44 5.93
CA THR A 128 2.05 -20.63 7.36
C THR A 128 3.54 -20.79 7.68
N TRP A 129 4.28 -21.50 6.84
CA TRP A 129 5.72 -21.68 7.02
C TRP A 129 6.50 -20.38 6.86
N MET A 130 6.13 -19.56 5.89
CA MET A 130 6.74 -18.25 5.70
C MET A 130 6.43 -17.33 6.89
N TRP A 131 5.21 -17.36 7.39
CA TRP A 131 4.82 -16.58 8.57
C TRP A 131 5.63 -17.00 9.81
N ALA A 132 5.77 -18.31 10.04
CA ALA A 132 6.50 -18.85 11.18
C ALA A 132 8.03 -18.69 11.07
N HIS A 133 8.54 -18.34 9.90
CA HIS A 133 9.99 -18.21 9.71
C HIS A 133 10.57 -17.13 10.64
N PRO A 134 11.69 -17.40 11.32
CA PRO A 134 12.28 -16.44 12.25
C PRO A 134 12.56 -15.07 11.65
N ALA A 135 12.97 -15.01 10.38
CA ALA A 135 13.21 -13.74 9.69
C ALA A 135 11.91 -12.92 9.54
N THR A 136 10.81 -13.57 9.21
CA THR A 136 9.50 -12.89 9.09
C THR A 136 9.04 -12.37 10.45
N GLN A 137 9.13 -13.18 11.49
CA GLN A 137 8.77 -12.76 12.85
C GLN A 137 9.65 -11.62 13.36
N GLU A 138 10.94 -11.64 13.04
CA GLU A 138 11.85 -10.54 13.36
C GLU A 138 11.45 -9.25 12.64
N ASN A 139 11.15 -9.32 11.34
CA ASN A 139 10.73 -8.16 10.56
C ASN A 139 9.43 -7.56 11.11
N VAL A 140 8.46 -8.39 11.47
CA VAL A 140 7.21 -7.93 12.09
C VAL A 140 7.50 -7.23 13.42
N ARG A 141 8.37 -7.79 14.25
CA ARG A 141 8.76 -7.19 15.53
C ARG A 141 9.42 -5.82 15.32
N ILE A 142 10.32 -5.69 14.35
CA ILE A 142 10.97 -4.43 14.00
C ILE A 142 9.94 -3.38 13.59
N LEU A 143 8.99 -3.75 12.72
CA LEU A 143 7.96 -2.84 12.26
C LEU A 143 7.01 -2.41 13.38
N ARG A 144 6.64 -3.32 14.27
CA ARG A 144 5.83 -2.99 15.46
C ARG A 144 6.53 -2.03 16.40
N GLY A 145 7.85 -2.09 16.49
CA GLY A 145 8.65 -1.21 17.34
C GLY A 145 8.81 0.22 16.80
N ARG A 146 8.38 0.45 15.57
CA ARG A 146 8.43 1.76 14.91
C ARG A 146 7.03 2.35 14.82
#